data_581a96a38e3245543ffb10c063cba086
#
_entry.id   581a96a38e3245543ffb10c063cba086
#
_cell.length_a   1.000
_cell.length_b   1.000
_cell.length_c   1.000
_cell.angle_alpha   90.00
_cell.angle_beta   90.00
_cell.angle_gamma   90.00
#
_symmetry.space_group_name_H-M   'P 1'
#
loop_
_entity.id
_entity.type
_entity.pdbx_description
1 polymer ?
#
loop_
_entity_poly.entity_id
_entity_poly.type
_entity_poly.pdbx_seq_one_letter_code
_entity_poly.pdbx_strand_id
1 'polypeptide(L)'
;MKTTICAAALALLLGTVCYGQKRMSQPAAASGASCESVYNVRDFGAKGDGKADDTKAIQSALDHAIDHGGGTVYFPNGRYRLATMQENYRVKAHLIVKPKKSPGKRDYVMIRLRGETCVVTPCSYANHTGEDRSEVWDNGTVLFSDVLGEPQTDPAATPACILAAGTGSNLYSLNQAVIRIEDLAFQAKAEEGKYPYLSGINMAYAATVYTDNVLIYSSVRNTALTAPSKDGHYSAGFIGPRLWCNPEQGLRNVYVKSAFRYGFVFSEHMNGNDLSAWDCENAFVFSKMDHSCWFGRIHAQNCKNILT
;
A
#
# COMPACT_ATOMS: atom_id res chain seq x y z
N MET A 1 54.07 47.65 35.97
CA MET A 1 54.27 46.19 35.88
C MET A 1 53.45 45.66 34.72
N LYS A 2 54.10 45.29 33.62
CA LYS A 2 53.48 44.78 32.40
C LYS A 2 53.53 43.25 32.49
N THR A 3 52.38 42.60 32.40
CA THR A 3 52.31 41.15 32.33
C THR A 3 51.92 40.76 30.93
N THR A 4 52.83 40.11 30.26
CA THR A 4 52.70 39.59 28.89
C THR A 4 52.02 38.21 28.98
N ILE A 5 50.93 38.04 28.28
CA ILE A 5 50.25 36.73 28.16
C ILE A 5 50.71 36.09 26.82
N CYS A 6 51.39 34.96 26.98
CA CYS A 6 51.83 34.10 25.90
C CYS A 6 50.66 33.26 25.38
N ALA A 7 50.26 33.41 24.10
CA ALA A 7 49.27 32.56 23.46
C ALA A 7 49.95 31.31 22.87
N ALA A 8 49.69 30.15 23.45
CA ALA A 8 50.10 28.87 22.88
C ALA A 8 49.09 28.43 21.82
N ALA A 9 49.52 28.35 20.58
CA ALA A 9 48.73 27.80 19.47
C ALA A 9 48.72 26.27 19.55
N LEU A 10 47.54 25.68 19.83
CA LEU A 10 47.30 24.25 19.78
C LEU A 10 46.92 23.87 18.34
N ALA A 11 47.84 23.28 17.59
CA ALA A 11 47.59 22.72 16.29
C ALA A 11 46.89 21.37 16.42
N LEU A 12 45.58 21.32 16.10
CA LEU A 12 44.84 20.08 15.94
C LEU A 12 45.19 19.48 14.57
N LEU A 13 45.91 18.36 14.59
CA LEU A 13 46.09 17.47 13.46
C LEU A 13 44.75 16.73 13.22
N LEU A 14 43.94 17.19 12.27
CA LEU A 14 42.85 16.44 11.72
C LEU A 14 43.41 15.41 10.75
N GLY A 15 43.57 14.18 11.25
CA GLY A 15 43.84 13.03 10.40
C GLY A 15 42.59 12.70 9.59
N THR A 16 42.59 13.07 8.32
CA THR A 16 41.62 12.62 7.34
C THR A 16 41.83 11.14 7.05
N VAL A 17 41.04 10.29 7.66
CA VAL A 17 40.98 8.89 7.25
C VAL A 17 40.19 8.86 5.93
N CYS A 18 40.90 8.83 4.83
CA CYS A 18 40.33 8.50 3.51
C CYS A 18 39.94 7.02 3.52
N TYR A 19 38.68 6.74 3.80
CA TYR A 19 38.09 5.46 3.42
C TYR A 19 38.08 5.40 1.89
N GLY A 20 38.95 4.61 1.32
CA GLY A 20 38.97 4.30 -0.10
C GLY A 20 37.66 3.64 -0.51
N GLN A 21 36.70 4.42 -0.96
CA GLN A 21 35.57 3.88 -1.70
C GLN A 21 36.11 3.26 -2.98
N LYS A 22 36.18 1.92 -2.97
CA LYS A 22 36.41 1.16 -4.19
C LYS A 22 35.25 1.53 -5.13
N ARG A 23 35.51 2.36 -6.13
CA ARG A 23 34.54 2.61 -7.21
C ARG A 23 34.15 1.26 -7.77
N MET A 24 32.98 0.79 -7.44
CA MET A 24 32.35 -0.28 -8.20
C MET A 24 32.21 0.24 -9.62
N SER A 25 32.92 -0.38 -10.54
CA SER A 25 32.71 -0.16 -11.96
C SER A 25 31.24 -0.36 -12.24
N GLN A 26 30.55 0.69 -12.63
CA GLN A 26 29.19 0.57 -13.16
C GLN A 26 29.28 -0.45 -14.32
N PRO A 27 28.46 -1.49 -14.33
CA PRO A 27 28.34 -2.30 -15.52
C PRO A 27 27.96 -1.35 -16.67
N ALA A 28 28.65 -1.50 -17.79
CA ALA A 28 28.39 -0.73 -18.99
C ALA A 28 26.87 -0.73 -19.23
N ALA A 29 26.30 0.46 -19.34
CA ALA A 29 24.90 0.63 -19.65
C ALA A 29 24.63 -0.15 -20.93
N ALA A 30 23.88 -1.24 -20.81
CA ALA A 30 23.32 -1.92 -21.97
C ALA A 30 22.46 -0.85 -22.68
N SER A 31 22.88 -0.45 -23.86
CA SER A 31 22.19 0.48 -24.72
C SER A 31 20.99 -0.20 -25.38
N GLY A 32 19.97 -0.43 -24.56
CA GLY A 32 18.63 -0.81 -24.95
C GLY A 32 17.74 -0.13 -23.95
N ALA A 33 17.01 0.89 -24.35
CA ALA A 33 15.88 1.36 -23.59
C ALA A 33 14.95 0.17 -23.42
N SER A 34 15.01 -0.52 -22.29
CA SER A 34 14.06 -1.57 -21.96
C SER A 34 12.72 -0.86 -21.81
N CYS A 35 11.90 -0.92 -22.86
CA CYS A 35 10.53 -0.52 -22.78
C CYS A 35 9.90 -1.35 -21.66
N GLU A 36 9.44 -0.69 -20.59
CA GLU A 36 8.77 -1.37 -19.50
C GLU A 36 7.59 -2.16 -20.08
N SER A 37 7.56 -3.46 -19.85
CA SER A 37 6.47 -4.31 -20.36
C SER A 37 5.15 -3.89 -19.73
N VAL A 38 4.15 -3.61 -20.55
CA VAL A 38 2.81 -3.21 -20.11
C VAL A 38 1.82 -4.31 -20.45
N TYR A 39 1.11 -4.78 -19.45
CA TYR A 39 0.09 -5.82 -19.54
C TYR A 39 -1.27 -5.21 -19.22
N ASN A 40 -2.07 -4.96 -20.26
CA ASN A 40 -3.41 -4.43 -20.10
C ASN A 40 -4.33 -5.55 -19.59
N VAL A 41 -5.01 -5.33 -18.48
CA VAL A 41 -5.91 -6.36 -17.88
C VAL A 41 -7.04 -6.79 -18.84
N ARG A 42 -7.44 -5.92 -19.76
CA ARG A 42 -8.44 -6.25 -20.78
C ARG A 42 -7.96 -7.29 -21.78
N ASP A 43 -6.67 -7.35 -22.05
CA ASP A 43 -6.07 -8.36 -22.95
C ASP A 43 -6.13 -9.76 -22.31
N PHE A 44 -6.29 -9.82 -20.98
CA PHE A 44 -6.49 -11.05 -20.20
C PHE A 44 -7.97 -11.37 -19.94
N GLY A 45 -8.88 -10.56 -20.47
CA GLY A 45 -10.32 -10.79 -20.40
C GLY A 45 -11.10 -9.98 -19.38
N ALA A 46 -10.44 -9.09 -18.61
CA ALA A 46 -11.12 -8.19 -17.70
C ALA A 46 -12.04 -7.23 -18.45
N LYS A 47 -13.26 -7.03 -17.95
CA LYS A 47 -14.27 -6.18 -18.58
C LYS A 47 -14.25 -4.74 -18.03
N GLY A 48 -14.13 -4.58 -16.73
CA GLY A 48 -14.23 -3.29 -16.09
C GLY A 48 -15.62 -2.66 -16.23
N ASP A 49 -16.66 -3.47 -16.38
CA ASP A 49 -18.05 -3.06 -16.62
C ASP A 49 -18.91 -3.01 -15.34
N GLY A 50 -18.31 -3.29 -14.20
CA GLY A 50 -18.96 -3.35 -12.90
C GLY A 50 -19.85 -4.58 -12.70
N LYS A 51 -19.91 -5.53 -13.63
CA LYS A 51 -20.82 -6.69 -13.60
C LYS A 51 -20.08 -8.02 -13.65
N ALA A 52 -19.18 -8.18 -14.61
CA ALA A 52 -18.37 -9.39 -14.74
C ALA A 52 -17.43 -9.56 -13.53
N ASP A 53 -17.18 -10.81 -13.13
CA ASP A 53 -16.10 -11.08 -12.16
C ASP A 53 -14.76 -11.01 -12.88
N ASP A 54 -14.04 -9.94 -12.67
CA ASP A 54 -12.73 -9.67 -13.28
C ASP A 54 -11.56 -10.27 -12.49
N THR A 55 -11.82 -10.91 -11.34
CA THR A 55 -10.76 -11.40 -10.43
C THR A 55 -9.76 -12.28 -11.14
N LYS A 56 -10.23 -13.30 -11.86
CA LYS A 56 -9.36 -14.26 -12.54
C LYS A 56 -8.55 -13.62 -13.67
N ALA A 57 -9.17 -12.74 -14.44
CA ALA A 57 -8.52 -12.06 -15.55
C ALA A 57 -7.39 -11.16 -15.05
N ILE A 58 -7.65 -10.37 -14.01
CA ILE A 58 -6.65 -9.50 -13.40
C ILE A 58 -5.53 -10.32 -12.76
N GLN A 59 -5.88 -11.41 -12.05
CA GLN A 59 -4.85 -12.29 -11.47
C GLN A 59 -3.96 -12.91 -12.56
N SER A 60 -4.54 -13.27 -13.71
CA SER A 60 -3.76 -13.81 -14.83
C SER A 60 -2.79 -12.77 -15.40
N ALA A 61 -3.19 -11.51 -15.47
CA ALA A 61 -2.29 -10.42 -15.88
C ALA A 61 -1.13 -10.22 -14.88
N LEU A 62 -1.42 -10.27 -13.58
CA LEU A 62 -0.43 -10.20 -12.51
C LEU A 62 0.56 -11.37 -12.58
N ASP A 63 0.05 -12.59 -12.70
CA ASP A 63 0.87 -13.80 -12.77
C ASP A 63 1.75 -13.78 -14.03
N HIS A 64 1.20 -13.32 -15.14
CA HIS A 64 1.95 -13.17 -16.40
C HIS A 64 3.09 -12.14 -16.26
N ALA A 65 2.82 -10.98 -15.67
CA ALA A 65 3.85 -9.98 -15.41
C ALA A 65 4.96 -10.53 -14.52
N ILE A 66 4.61 -11.27 -13.46
CA ILE A 66 5.57 -11.91 -12.55
C ILE A 66 6.42 -12.94 -13.29
N ASP A 67 5.81 -13.77 -14.12
CA ASP A 67 6.50 -14.84 -14.87
C ASP A 67 7.48 -14.29 -15.91
N HIS A 68 7.25 -13.08 -16.38
CA HIS A 68 8.12 -12.39 -17.34
C HIS A 68 9.10 -11.38 -16.71
N GLY A 69 9.32 -11.49 -15.40
CA GLY A 69 10.32 -10.69 -14.69
C GLY A 69 9.87 -9.33 -14.21
N GLY A 70 8.59 -9.05 -14.27
CA GLY A 70 7.98 -7.79 -13.81
C GLY A 70 7.36 -6.96 -14.93
N GLY A 71 6.94 -5.76 -14.60
CA GLY A 71 6.33 -4.81 -15.53
C GLY A 71 5.11 -4.12 -14.97
N THR A 72 4.42 -3.36 -15.81
CA THR A 72 3.21 -2.62 -15.47
C THR A 72 1.96 -3.42 -15.82
N VAL A 73 1.15 -3.75 -14.82
CA VAL A 73 -0.23 -4.21 -15.03
C VAL A 73 -1.12 -2.97 -15.09
N TYR A 74 -1.64 -2.72 -16.27
CA TYR A 74 -2.38 -1.51 -16.60
C TYR A 74 -3.89 -1.74 -16.59
N PHE A 75 -4.60 -0.83 -15.95
CA PHE A 75 -6.05 -0.85 -15.78
C PHE A 75 -6.67 0.38 -16.48
N PRO A 76 -7.25 0.24 -17.66
CA PRO A 76 -8.07 1.31 -18.23
C PRO A 76 -9.20 1.73 -17.30
N ASN A 77 -9.72 2.94 -17.50
CA ASN A 77 -10.89 3.40 -16.73
C ASN A 77 -12.03 2.39 -16.78
N GLY A 78 -12.60 2.11 -15.63
CA GLY A 78 -13.68 1.15 -15.47
C GLY A 78 -13.83 0.67 -14.03
N ARG A 79 -14.91 -0.05 -13.78
CA ARG A 79 -15.21 -0.66 -12.48
C ARG A 79 -14.98 -2.15 -12.57
N TYR A 80 -13.90 -2.62 -11.98
CA TYR A 80 -13.50 -4.03 -11.97
C TYR A 80 -14.08 -4.73 -10.74
N ARG A 81 -15.10 -5.56 -10.98
CA ARG A 81 -15.75 -6.33 -9.92
C ARG A 81 -14.89 -7.51 -9.53
N LEU A 82 -14.65 -7.67 -8.24
CA LEU A 82 -13.90 -8.76 -7.65
C LEU A 82 -14.84 -9.60 -6.76
N ALA A 83 -15.18 -10.80 -7.20
CA ALA A 83 -16.11 -11.67 -6.51
C ALA A 83 -15.48 -12.98 -5.99
N THR A 84 -14.33 -13.36 -6.52
CA THR A 84 -13.62 -14.56 -6.14
C THR A 84 -12.50 -14.26 -5.15
N MET A 85 -12.45 -14.98 -4.03
CA MET A 85 -11.34 -14.92 -3.07
C MET A 85 -10.33 -16.02 -3.35
N GLN A 86 -9.05 -15.72 -3.14
CA GLN A 86 -7.95 -16.65 -3.25
C GLN A 86 -7.26 -16.80 -1.90
N GLU A 87 -6.69 -17.96 -1.66
CA GLU A 87 -5.86 -18.20 -0.49
C GLU A 87 -4.45 -18.62 -0.90
N ASN A 88 -3.47 -18.05 -0.25
CA ASN A 88 -2.08 -18.43 -0.39
C ASN A 88 -1.40 -18.40 0.98
N TYR A 89 -1.27 -19.57 1.59
CA TYR A 89 -0.70 -19.79 2.91
C TYR A 89 -1.41 -18.99 4.01
N ARG A 90 -0.95 -17.77 4.34
CA ARG A 90 -1.53 -16.90 5.38
C ARG A 90 -2.28 -15.70 4.81
N VAL A 91 -2.41 -15.64 3.50
CA VAL A 91 -3.02 -14.50 2.83
C VAL A 91 -4.29 -14.94 2.15
N LYS A 92 -5.40 -14.28 2.47
CA LYS A 92 -6.67 -14.41 1.78
C LYS A 92 -7.00 -13.08 1.12
N ALA A 93 -7.09 -13.06 -0.20
CA ALA A 93 -7.35 -11.84 -0.95
C ALA A 93 -8.04 -12.12 -2.29
N HIS A 94 -8.62 -11.08 -2.89
CA HIS A 94 -9.07 -11.20 -4.27
C HIS A 94 -7.89 -11.29 -5.23
N LEU A 95 -6.89 -10.44 -5.03
CA LEU A 95 -5.70 -10.37 -5.86
C LEU A 95 -4.44 -10.57 -5.00
N ILE A 96 -3.54 -11.42 -5.46
CA ILE A 96 -2.30 -11.72 -4.72
C ILE A 96 -1.10 -11.57 -5.64
N VAL A 97 -0.22 -10.63 -5.31
CA VAL A 97 1.10 -10.52 -5.94
C VAL A 97 2.05 -11.51 -5.27
N LYS A 98 2.33 -12.62 -5.93
CA LYS A 98 3.13 -13.74 -5.38
C LYS A 98 4.31 -14.10 -6.29
N PRO A 99 5.47 -13.44 -6.14
CA PRO A 99 6.65 -13.80 -6.93
C PRO A 99 7.02 -15.27 -6.74
N LYS A 100 7.38 -15.92 -7.82
CA LYS A 100 7.90 -17.28 -7.74
C LYS A 100 9.30 -17.25 -7.11
N LYS A 101 9.52 -18.11 -6.12
CA LYS A 101 10.82 -18.25 -5.49
C LYS A 101 11.76 -19.01 -6.45
N SER A 102 12.77 -18.34 -6.96
CA SER A 102 13.87 -19.01 -7.66
C SER A 102 14.88 -19.51 -6.63
N PRO A 103 15.20 -20.81 -6.59
CA PRO A 103 16.20 -21.33 -5.67
C PRO A 103 17.56 -20.66 -5.91
N GLY A 104 18.13 -20.06 -4.86
CA GLY A 104 19.49 -19.51 -4.88
C GLY A 104 19.67 -18.13 -5.48
N LYS A 105 18.61 -17.48 -5.99
CA LYS A 105 18.67 -16.10 -6.48
C LYS A 105 17.81 -15.18 -5.64
N ARG A 106 18.32 -13.97 -5.39
CA ARG A 106 17.54 -12.85 -4.83
C ARG A 106 17.04 -11.99 -5.99
N ASP A 107 16.16 -12.55 -6.81
CA ASP A 107 15.61 -11.83 -7.94
C ASP A 107 14.38 -11.04 -7.45
N TYR A 108 14.52 -9.73 -7.36
CA TYR A 108 13.37 -8.87 -7.07
C TYR A 108 12.53 -8.71 -8.33
N VAL A 109 11.25 -8.97 -8.21
CA VAL A 109 10.28 -8.68 -9.26
C VAL A 109 9.61 -7.37 -8.94
N MET A 110 9.71 -6.41 -9.86
CA MET A 110 9.00 -5.14 -9.73
C MET A 110 7.67 -5.24 -10.48
N ILE A 111 6.59 -5.08 -9.75
CA ILE A 111 5.23 -5.04 -10.29
C ILE A 111 4.65 -3.66 -10.05
N ARG A 112 4.28 -2.99 -11.11
CA ARG A 112 3.54 -1.74 -11.08
C ARG A 112 2.08 -2.00 -11.43
N LEU A 113 1.17 -1.68 -10.51
CA LEU A 113 -0.26 -1.63 -10.77
C LEU A 113 -0.61 -0.17 -11.07
N ARG A 114 -1.07 0.10 -12.28
CA ARG A 114 -1.37 1.46 -12.70
C ARG A 114 -2.76 1.56 -13.30
N GLY A 115 -3.58 2.41 -12.69
CA GLY A 115 -4.85 2.85 -13.28
C GLY A 115 -4.65 3.92 -14.34
N GLU A 116 -5.68 4.15 -15.14
CA GLU A 116 -5.69 5.28 -16.08
C GLU A 116 -5.91 6.60 -15.35
N THR A 117 -6.88 6.63 -14.42
CA THR A 117 -7.14 7.77 -13.53
C THR A 117 -7.70 7.33 -12.20
N CYS A 118 -7.40 8.09 -11.14
CA CYS A 118 -8.03 7.96 -9.84
C CYS A 118 -8.43 9.34 -9.32
N VAL A 119 -9.69 9.51 -8.96
CA VAL A 119 -10.20 10.77 -8.45
C VAL A 119 -10.10 10.79 -6.93
N VAL A 120 -8.98 11.28 -6.42
CA VAL A 120 -8.73 11.30 -4.97
C VAL A 120 -9.13 12.62 -4.31
N THR A 121 -8.87 13.74 -4.96
CA THR A 121 -8.85 15.07 -4.32
C THR A 121 -10.19 15.82 -4.31
N PRO A 122 -11.03 15.81 -5.34
CA PRO A 122 -12.23 16.66 -5.39
C PRO A 122 -13.28 16.34 -4.34
N CYS A 123 -13.23 15.17 -3.74
CA CYS A 123 -14.28 14.67 -2.86
C CYS A 123 -14.22 15.26 -1.44
N SER A 124 -13.13 15.91 -1.05
CA SER A 124 -13.00 16.44 0.30
C SER A 124 -13.97 17.58 0.61
N TYR A 125 -14.29 18.43 -0.35
CA TYR A 125 -15.22 19.53 -0.16
C TYR A 125 -16.69 19.13 -0.33
N ALA A 126 -16.96 18.09 -1.07
CA ALA A 126 -18.32 17.64 -1.36
C ALA A 126 -19.06 17.09 -0.14
N ASN A 127 -18.34 16.65 0.87
CA ASN A 127 -18.92 16.05 2.08
C ASN A 127 -19.54 17.10 3.03
N HIS A 128 -19.28 18.37 2.85
CA HIS A 128 -19.86 19.41 3.70
C HIS A 128 -21.32 19.74 3.36
N THR A 129 -21.80 19.34 2.19
CA THR A 129 -23.17 19.63 1.74
C THR A 129 -24.19 18.54 2.05
N GLY A 130 -23.76 17.41 2.63
CA GLY A 130 -24.65 16.27 2.94
C GLY A 130 -25.11 15.48 1.72
N GLU A 131 -24.69 15.83 0.52
CA GLU A 131 -24.98 15.06 -0.69
C GLU A 131 -24.10 13.82 -0.76
N ASP A 132 -24.69 12.67 -1.06
CA ASP A 132 -23.94 11.45 -1.37
C ASP A 132 -23.24 11.64 -2.71
N ARG A 133 -21.92 11.74 -2.67
CA ARG A 133 -21.07 11.83 -3.86
C ARG A 133 -20.16 10.60 -4.02
N SER A 134 -20.60 9.47 -3.54
CA SER A 134 -19.93 8.18 -3.81
C SER A 134 -19.72 7.98 -5.32
N GLU A 135 -20.64 8.47 -6.14
CA GLU A 135 -20.55 8.47 -7.59
C GLU A 135 -19.29 9.15 -8.15
N VAL A 136 -18.75 10.15 -7.46
CA VAL A 136 -17.53 10.84 -7.92
C VAL A 136 -16.30 9.95 -7.73
N TRP A 137 -16.27 9.15 -6.68
CA TRP A 137 -15.15 8.21 -6.43
C TRP A 137 -15.18 7.03 -7.38
N ASP A 138 -16.34 6.74 -7.94
CA ASP A 138 -16.55 5.68 -8.91
C ASP A 138 -16.12 6.05 -10.34
N ASN A 139 -15.72 7.30 -10.55
CA ASN A 139 -15.14 7.75 -11.81
C ASN A 139 -13.64 7.43 -11.82
N GLY A 140 -13.18 6.83 -12.90
CA GLY A 140 -11.78 6.43 -13.07
C GLY A 140 -11.60 4.92 -13.01
N THR A 141 -10.50 4.49 -12.42
CA THR A 141 -10.15 3.08 -12.31
C THR A 141 -10.42 2.57 -10.90
N VAL A 142 -11.43 1.73 -10.75
CA VAL A 142 -11.90 1.21 -9.45
C VAL A 142 -11.90 -0.31 -9.45
N LEU A 143 -11.20 -0.91 -8.49
CA LEU A 143 -11.29 -2.32 -8.15
C LEU A 143 -12.20 -2.45 -6.93
N PHE A 144 -13.35 -3.09 -7.06
CA PHE A 144 -14.28 -3.22 -5.95
C PHE A 144 -14.60 -4.66 -5.59
N SER A 145 -14.64 -4.91 -4.28
CA SER A 145 -15.09 -6.20 -3.76
C SER A 145 -16.62 -6.28 -3.75
N ASP A 146 -17.15 -7.36 -4.29
CA ASP A 146 -18.57 -7.71 -4.15
C ASP A 146 -18.79 -8.76 -3.03
N VAL A 147 -17.77 -9.05 -2.27
CA VAL A 147 -17.79 -9.97 -1.13
C VAL A 147 -17.68 -9.18 0.16
N LEU A 148 -18.56 -9.43 1.12
CA LEU A 148 -18.47 -8.82 2.46
C LEU A 148 -17.24 -9.30 3.24
N GLY A 149 -16.81 -10.53 3.00
CA GLY A 149 -15.84 -11.21 3.83
C GLY A 149 -16.44 -11.75 5.13
N GLU A 150 -15.57 -12.13 6.04
CA GLU A 150 -15.93 -12.64 7.36
C GLU A 150 -15.25 -11.83 8.45
N PRO A 151 -15.88 -11.65 9.61
CA PRO A 151 -15.27 -10.97 10.74
C PRO A 151 -13.96 -11.62 11.15
N GLN A 152 -12.90 -10.85 11.22
CA GLN A 152 -11.60 -11.29 11.70
C GLN A 152 -11.38 -10.74 13.11
N THR A 153 -11.40 -11.62 14.10
CA THR A 153 -11.24 -11.25 15.52
C THR A 153 -9.82 -11.44 16.05
N ASP A 154 -9.03 -12.29 15.39
CA ASP A 154 -7.64 -12.52 15.77
C ASP A 154 -6.72 -11.44 15.14
N PRO A 155 -6.16 -10.51 15.93
CA PRO A 155 -5.26 -9.49 15.42
C PRO A 155 -3.92 -10.07 14.92
N ALA A 156 -3.57 -11.31 15.29
CA ALA A 156 -2.38 -11.99 14.82
C ALA A 156 -2.57 -12.63 13.44
N ALA A 157 -3.81 -12.91 13.05
CA ALA A 157 -4.12 -13.43 11.75
C ALA A 157 -4.01 -12.34 10.67
N THR A 158 -3.71 -12.74 9.46
CA THR A 158 -3.68 -11.82 8.33
C THR A 158 -5.12 -11.56 7.87
N PRO A 159 -5.61 -10.32 7.95
CA PRO A 159 -6.97 -10.02 7.52
C PRO A 159 -7.14 -10.26 6.03
N ALA A 160 -8.30 -10.77 5.63
CA ALA A 160 -8.68 -10.84 4.23
C ALA A 160 -8.73 -9.44 3.62
N CYS A 161 -8.35 -9.31 2.34
CA CYS A 161 -8.23 -8.00 1.69
C CYS A 161 -8.53 -8.04 0.18
N ILE A 162 -8.59 -6.86 -0.42
CA ILE A 162 -8.75 -6.76 -1.88
C ILE A 162 -7.45 -7.13 -2.58
N LEU A 163 -6.35 -6.51 -2.17
CA LEU A 163 -5.03 -6.75 -2.76
C LEU A 163 -4.02 -7.11 -1.68
N ALA A 164 -3.29 -8.19 -1.88
CA ALA A 164 -2.20 -8.58 -1.02
C ALA A 164 -0.90 -8.82 -1.79
N ALA A 165 0.20 -8.69 -1.07
CA ALA A 165 1.49 -9.12 -1.56
C ALA A 165 2.08 -10.22 -0.69
N GLY A 166 2.73 -11.17 -1.35
CA GLY A 166 3.64 -12.08 -0.73
C GLY A 166 3.24 -13.55 -0.65
N THR A 167 4.22 -14.38 -0.41
CA THR A 167 4.05 -15.84 -0.34
C THR A 167 3.77 -16.36 1.08
N GLY A 168 4.01 -15.56 2.10
CA GLY A 168 3.69 -15.90 3.49
C GLY A 168 4.30 -17.19 4.05
N SER A 169 5.23 -17.83 3.35
CA SER A 169 5.73 -19.16 3.75
C SER A 169 6.58 -19.16 5.02
N ASN A 170 7.26 -18.08 5.33
CA ASN A 170 7.79 -17.75 6.65
C ASN A 170 8.12 -16.26 6.74
N LEU A 171 8.27 -15.75 7.96
CA LEU A 171 8.59 -14.35 8.25
C LEU A 171 9.94 -13.89 7.65
N TYR A 172 10.81 -14.82 7.29
CA TYR A 172 12.16 -14.57 6.78
C TYR A 172 12.35 -14.92 5.30
N SER A 173 11.36 -15.57 4.68
CA SER A 173 11.37 -15.69 3.22
C SER A 173 10.99 -14.33 2.67
N LEU A 174 11.99 -13.50 2.52
CA LEU A 174 11.89 -12.18 1.94
C LEU A 174 11.06 -12.25 0.67
N ASN A 175 9.93 -11.60 0.68
CA ASN A 175 9.21 -11.35 -0.53
C ASN A 175 10.10 -10.55 -1.45
N GLN A 176 10.27 -11.09 -2.60
CA GLN A 176 11.05 -10.45 -3.65
C GLN A 176 10.19 -9.52 -4.50
N ALA A 177 9.00 -9.16 -4.00
CA ALA A 177 8.12 -8.22 -4.68
C ALA A 177 8.40 -6.78 -4.25
N VAL A 178 8.81 -5.98 -5.20
CA VAL A 178 8.74 -4.52 -5.16
C VAL A 178 7.44 -4.10 -5.84
N ILE A 179 6.55 -3.47 -5.11
CA ILE A 179 5.21 -3.15 -5.61
C ILE A 179 5.04 -1.64 -5.69
N ARG A 180 4.55 -1.19 -6.84
CA ARG A 180 4.15 0.18 -7.05
C ARG A 180 2.66 0.23 -7.40
N ILE A 181 1.87 1.07 -6.73
CA ILE A 181 0.44 1.22 -6.94
C ILE A 181 0.16 2.68 -7.24
N GLU A 182 -0.41 2.96 -8.40
CA GLU A 182 -0.62 4.32 -8.87
C GLU A 182 -2.00 4.47 -9.54
N ASP A 183 -2.63 5.62 -9.31
CA ASP A 183 -3.87 6.02 -9.98
C ASP A 183 -5.02 4.98 -9.87
N LEU A 184 -5.14 4.34 -8.70
CA LEU A 184 -6.10 3.26 -8.45
C LEU A 184 -6.98 3.53 -7.24
N ALA A 185 -8.25 3.19 -7.37
CA ALA A 185 -9.19 3.14 -6.26
C ALA A 185 -9.54 1.69 -5.88
N PHE A 186 -9.67 1.44 -4.57
CA PHE A 186 -10.04 0.14 -4.01
C PHE A 186 -11.27 0.32 -3.12
N GLN A 187 -12.36 -0.36 -3.46
CA GLN A 187 -13.60 -0.29 -2.70
C GLN A 187 -13.90 -1.61 -2.00
N ALA A 188 -13.94 -1.61 -0.68
CA ALA A 188 -14.37 -2.75 0.12
C ALA A 188 -15.87 -2.72 0.33
N LYS A 189 -16.56 -3.86 0.18
CA LYS A 189 -17.98 -3.98 0.48
C LYS A 189 -18.19 -3.93 1.98
N ALA A 190 -19.16 -3.14 2.41
CA ALA A 190 -19.59 -3.04 3.80
C ALA A 190 -21.12 -3.04 3.91
N GLU A 191 -21.63 -3.41 5.07
CA GLU A 191 -23.03 -3.21 5.46
C GLU A 191 -23.21 -1.83 6.10
N GLU A 192 -24.40 -1.26 5.96
CA GLU A 192 -24.71 0.02 6.55
C GLU A 192 -24.47 0.02 8.08
N GLY A 193 -23.79 1.06 8.56
CA GLY A 193 -23.44 1.19 9.97
C GLY A 193 -22.34 0.26 10.48
N LYS A 194 -21.69 -0.52 9.61
CA LYS A 194 -20.61 -1.44 9.98
C LYS A 194 -19.31 -1.12 9.23
N TYR A 195 -18.18 -1.42 9.86
CA TYR A 195 -16.91 -1.45 9.16
C TYR A 195 -16.87 -2.62 8.16
N PRO A 196 -16.18 -2.50 7.02
CA PRO A 196 -15.97 -3.63 6.13
C PRO A 196 -15.20 -4.73 6.85
N TYR A 197 -15.51 -5.98 6.54
CA TYR A 197 -14.73 -7.12 7.05
C TYR A 197 -13.45 -7.34 6.25
N LEU A 198 -13.40 -6.86 5.02
CA LEU A 198 -12.21 -6.89 4.19
C LEU A 198 -11.37 -5.64 4.39
N SER A 199 -10.07 -5.81 4.48
CA SER A 199 -9.10 -4.73 4.34
C SER A 199 -8.95 -4.32 2.88
N GLY A 200 -8.49 -3.10 2.63
CA GLY A 200 -8.21 -2.65 1.27
C GLY A 200 -6.94 -3.30 0.72
N ILE A 201 -5.79 -2.82 1.17
CA ILE A 201 -4.47 -3.26 0.68
C ILE A 201 -3.66 -3.82 1.84
N ASN A 202 -3.13 -5.02 1.67
CA ASN A 202 -2.26 -5.68 2.65
C ASN A 202 -0.89 -6.00 2.05
N MET A 203 0.09 -5.19 2.39
CA MET A 203 1.48 -5.31 1.94
C MET A 203 2.40 -5.91 3.00
N ALA A 204 1.84 -6.56 4.03
CA ALA A 204 2.61 -7.10 5.16
C ALA A 204 3.78 -8.02 4.75
N TYR A 205 3.70 -8.61 3.59
CA TYR A 205 4.73 -9.50 3.06
C TYR A 205 5.45 -8.97 1.82
N ALA A 206 5.26 -7.72 1.44
CA ALA A 206 6.03 -7.10 0.37
C ALA A 206 7.45 -6.76 0.84
N ALA A 207 8.41 -6.78 -0.09
CA ALA A 207 9.76 -6.29 0.18
C ALA A 207 9.80 -4.77 0.24
N THR A 208 9.14 -4.12 -0.70
CA THR A 208 9.09 -2.67 -0.81
C THR A 208 7.77 -2.25 -1.46
N VAL A 209 7.20 -1.16 -0.99
CA VAL A 209 5.95 -0.61 -1.52
C VAL A 209 6.09 0.87 -1.81
N TYR A 210 5.65 1.26 -2.99
CA TYR A 210 5.48 2.65 -3.40
C TYR A 210 4.04 2.89 -3.79
N THR A 211 3.49 4.03 -3.41
CA THR A 211 2.15 4.43 -3.83
C THR A 211 2.14 5.87 -4.32
N ASP A 212 1.26 6.19 -5.25
CA ASP A 212 0.95 7.56 -5.63
C ASP A 212 -0.50 7.62 -6.13
N ASN A 213 -1.28 8.57 -5.59
CA ASN A 213 -2.66 8.79 -5.97
C ASN A 213 -3.54 7.53 -5.83
N VAL A 214 -3.64 7.01 -4.60
CA VAL A 214 -4.41 5.80 -4.26
C VAL A 214 -5.55 6.15 -3.32
N LEU A 215 -6.76 5.71 -3.67
CA LEU A 215 -7.96 5.84 -2.85
C LEU A 215 -8.41 4.46 -2.36
N ILE A 216 -8.66 4.35 -1.06
CA ILE A 216 -9.18 3.13 -0.44
C ILE A 216 -10.43 3.52 0.35
N TYR A 217 -11.56 2.91 0.06
CA TYR A 217 -12.83 3.28 0.69
C TYR A 217 -13.78 2.10 0.84
N SER A 218 -14.79 2.26 1.68
CA SER A 218 -15.86 1.28 1.79
C SER A 218 -17.07 1.65 0.92
N SER A 219 -17.88 0.68 0.56
CA SER A 219 -19.10 0.88 -0.24
C SER A 219 -20.20 1.65 0.51
N VAL A 220 -20.07 1.79 1.82
CA VAL A 220 -21.05 2.47 2.68
C VAL A 220 -20.33 3.50 3.52
N ARG A 221 -20.87 4.69 3.57
CA ARG A 221 -20.38 5.72 4.48
C ARG A 221 -20.81 5.37 5.92
N ASN A 222 -19.85 5.15 6.78
CA ASN A 222 -20.13 4.96 8.20
C ASN A 222 -20.30 6.31 8.88
N THR A 223 -21.53 6.75 9.05
CA THR A 223 -21.86 7.95 9.80
C THR A 223 -21.94 7.69 11.31
N ALA A 224 -21.91 6.43 11.73
CA ALA A 224 -22.09 6.03 13.13
C ALA A 224 -20.73 5.76 13.82
N LEU A 225 -19.77 6.65 13.68
CA LEU A 225 -18.47 6.58 14.40
C LEU A 225 -18.59 6.66 15.94
N THR A 226 -19.79 6.78 16.45
CA THR A 226 -20.05 6.90 17.89
C THR A 226 -20.05 5.57 18.64
N ALA A 227 -20.16 4.45 17.92
CA ALA A 227 -20.09 3.13 18.55
C ALA A 227 -18.90 2.34 17.97
N PRO A 228 -17.92 1.92 18.79
CA PRO A 228 -16.94 0.94 18.34
C PRO A 228 -17.68 -0.30 17.87
N SER A 229 -17.22 -0.90 16.76
CA SER A 229 -17.85 -2.16 16.32
C SER A 229 -17.73 -3.15 17.47
N LYS A 230 -18.87 -3.58 18.02
CA LYS A 230 -18.90 -4.52 19.14
C LYS A 230 -18.27 -5.87 18.77
N ASP A 231 -18.14 -6.13 17.50
CA ASP A 231 -17.68 -7.38 16.92
C ASP A 231 -16.16 -7.54 16.96
N GLY A 232 -15.42 -6.50 17.33
CA GLY A 232 -13.95 -6.57 17.49
C GLY A 232 -13.18 -6.93 16.20
N HIS A 233 -13.84 -7.00 15.04
CA HIS A 233 -13.19 -7.43 13.81
C HIS A 233 -12.11 -6.46 13.35
N TYR A 234 -11.09 -7.01 12.71
CA TYR A 234 -9.97 -6.28 12.18
C TYR A 234 -10.18 -5.97 10.70
N SER A 235 -10.22 -4.68 10.36
CA SER A 235 -10.16 -4.22 8.96
C SER A 235 -9.31 -2.95 8.89
N ALA A 236 -8.47 -2.87 7.89
CA ALA A 236 -7.62 -1.71 7.66
C ALA A 236 -7.70 -1.26 6.20
N GLY A 237 -7.65 0.04 5.97
CA GLY A 237 -7.52 0.56 4.62
C GLY A 237 -6.20 0.10 4.01
N PHE A 238 -5.10 0.42 4.68
CA PHE A 238 -3.76 0.07 4.21
C PHE A 238 -2.93 -0.56 5.34
N ILE A 239 -2.34 -1.72 5.05
CA ILE A 239 -1.38 -2.39 5.93
C ILE A 239 -0.01 -2.37 5.25
N GLY A 240 0.95 -1.73 5.89
CA GLY A 240 2.34 -1.65 5.45
C GLY A 240 3.11 -2.96 5.65
N PRO A 241 4.28 -3.08 5.04
CA PRO A 241 5.17 -4.21 5.25
C PRO A 241 5.53 -4.39 6.72
N ARG A 242 5.65 -5.65 7.14
CA ARG A 242 5.94 -6.01 8.54
C ARG A 242 7.41 -6.29 8.82
N LEU A 243 8.21 -6.42 7.78
CA LEU A 243 9.58 -6.94 7.90
C LEU A 243 10.55 -6.09 7.12
N TRP A 244 11.73 -5.90 7.73
CA TRP A 244 12.99 -5.40 7.14
C TRP A 244 12.80 -4.70 5.81
N CYS A 245 12.16 -3.58 5.86
CA CYS A 245 11.81 -2.84 4.67
C CYS A 245 12.96 -1.90 4.34
N ASN A 246 13.20 -1.72 3.07
CA ASN A 246 14.14 -0.72 2.62
C ASN A 246 13.67 0.66 3.14
N PRO A 247 14.53 1.47 3.79
CA PRO A 247 14.17 2.79 4.29
C PRO A 247 13.69 3.77 3.20
N GLU A 248 13.80 3.40 1.94
CA GLU A 248 13.32 4.19 0.80
C GLU A 248 11.85 3.94 0.43
N GLN A 249 11.12 3.17 1.20
CA GLN A 249 9.70 2.96 0.93
C GLN A 249 8.94 4.28 1.06
N GLY A 250 8.22 4.64 0.01
CA GLY A 250 7.49 5.89 -0.04
C GLY A 250 6.01 5.69 -0.33
N LEU A 251 5.17 5.96 0.66
CA LEU A 251 3.75 6.15 0.42
C LEU A 251 3.51 7.62 0.10
N ARG A 252 2.82 7.89 -0.99
CA ARG A 252 2.41 9.24 -1.38
C ARG A 252 0.96 9.25 -1.79
N ASN A 253 0.27 10.35 -1.43
CA ASN A 253 -1.10 10.61 -1.88
C ASN A 253 -2.01 9.39 -1.69
N VAL A 254 -2.05 8.84 -0.46
CA VAL A 254 -2.94 7.72 -0.13
C VAL A 254 -4.05 8.22 0.77
N TYR A 255 -5.27 7.96 0.35
CA TYR A 255 -6.47 8.36 1.05
C TYR A 255 -7.26 7.11 1.44
N VAL A 256 -7.48 6.95 2.73
CA VAL A 256 -8.40 5.96 3.28
C VAL A 256 -9.65 6.69 3.74
N LYS A 257 -10.79 6.37 3.14
CA LYS A 257 -12.06 7.07 3.39
C LYS A 257 -13.19 6.10 3.68
N SER A 258 -14.23 6.63 4.34
CA SER A 258 -15.47 5.90 4.61
C SER A 258 -15.26 4.60 5.37
N ALA A 259 -14.83 4.77 6.63
CA ALA A 259 -15.02 3.80 7.69
C ALA A 259 -14.31 2.45 7.57
N PHE A 260 -13.01 2.46 7.63
CA PHE A 260 -12.29 1.29 8.13
C PHE A 260 -12.11 1.40 9.66
N ARG A 261 -12.00 0.27 10.34
CA ARG A 261 -11.64 0.30 11.76
C ARG A 261 -10.25 0.92 11.95
N TYR A 262 -9.32 0.57 11.07
CA TYR A 262 -7.99 1.15 11.01
C TYR A 262 -7.76 1.80 9.63
N GLY A 263 -7.38 3.06 9.61
CA GLY A 263 -7.01 3.73 8.35
C GLY A 263 -5.72 3.13 7.81
N PHE A 264 -4.64 3.34 8.53
CA PHE A 264 -3.31 2.83 8.20
C PHE A 264 -2.74 2.02 9.34
N VAL A 265 -2.11 0.90 9.04
CA VAL A 265 -1.34 0.10 9.99
C VAL A 265 0.09 0.01 9.50
N PHE A 266 0.99 0.61 10.25
CA PHE A 266 2.40 0.67 9.95
C PHE A 266 3.21 -0.22 10.88
N SER A 267 4.32 -0.68 10.38
CA SER A 267 5.40 -1.28 11.16
C SER A 267 6.72 -0.54 10.89
N GLU A 268 7.82 -1.21 10.88
CA GLU A 268 9.15 -0.62 10.77
C GLU A 268 9.46 -0.02 9.38
N HIS A 269 10.35 0.99 9.33
CA HIS A 269 10.98 1.54 8.12
C HIS A 269 10.00 2.06 7.06
N MET A 270 8.93 2.69 7.48
CA MET A 270 7.96 3.28 6.56
C MET A 270 8.19 4.79 6.43
N ASN A 271 8.20 5.26 5.20
CA ASN A 271 8.17 6.68 4.89
C ASN A 271 6.85 7.01 4.19
N GLY A 272 6.22 8.11 4.59
CA GLY A 272 4.96 8.52 4.01
C GLY A 272 4.78 10.03 3.95
N ASN A 273 4.12 10.49 2.91
CA ASN A 273 3.75 11.89 2.75
C ASN A 273 2.38 12.01 2.10
N ASP A 274 1.59 12.97 2.54
CA ASP A 274 0.21 13.18 2.07
C ASP A 274 -0.69 11.94 2.27
N LEU A 275 -0.69 11.42 3.51
CA LEU A 275 -1.55 10.33 3.91
C LEU A 275 -2.78 10.87 4.63
N SER A 276 -3.95 10.43 4.25
CA SER A 276 -5.21 10.92 4.80
C SER A 276 -6.13 9.76 5.21
N ALA A 277 -6.58 9.79 6.46
CA ALA A 277 -7.56 8.84 7.00
C ALA A 277 -8.83 9.58 7.43
N TRP A 278 -9.98 9.14 6.92
CA TRP A 278 -11.27 9.76 7.21
C TRP A 278 -12.28 8.70 7.68
N ASP A 279 -13.06 9.09 8.69
CA ASP A 279 -14.13 8.26 9.24
C ASP A 279 -13.64 6.87 9.73
N CYS A 280 -12.43 6.80 10.28
CA CYS A 280 -11.85 5.58 10.84
C CYS A 280 -11.97 5.56 12.37
N GLU A 281 -12.04 4.38 12.99
CA GLU A 281 -11.91 4.30 14.45
C GLU A 281 -10.50 4.74 14.88
N ASN A 282 -9.47 4.20 14.21
CA ASN A 282 -8.07 4.53 14.43
C ASN A 282 -7.44 4.97 13.10
N ALA A 283 -7.01 6.21 12.99
CA ALA A 283 -6.49 6.75 11.73
C ALA A 283 -5.15 6.14 11.36
N PHE A 284 -4.18 6.22 12.27
CA PHE A 284 -2.80 5.73 12.06
C PHE A 284 -2.37 4.88 13.24
N VAL A 285 -2.05 3.61 12.97
CA VAL A 285 -1.61 2.64 13.95
C VAL A 285 -0.16 2.27 13.71
N PHE A 286 0.65 2.40 14.73
CA PHE A 286 2.08 2.08 14.69
C PHE A 286 2.35 0.83 15.54
N SER A 287 2.43 -0.32 14.89
CA SER A 287 2.69 -1.58 15.57
C SER A 287 4.18 -1.95 15.52
N LYS A 288 4.81 -2.14 16.68
CA LYS A 288 6.24 -2.51 16.81
C LYS A 288 7.18 -1.54 16.10
N MET A 289 7.21 -0.31 16.58
CA MET A 289 8.13 0.73 16.12
C MET A 289 9.53 0.54 16.74
N ASP A 290 10.23 -0.52 16.37
CA ASP A 290 11.61 -0.74 16.83
C ASP A 290 12.65 0.07 16.03
N HIS A 291 12.26 0.57 14.86
CA HIS A 291 13.11 1.33 13.94
C HIS A 291 12.43 2.60 13.44
N SER A 292 13.21 3.44 12.76
CA SER A 292 12.76 4.75 12.32
C SER A 292 11.69 4.71 11.24
N CYS A 293 10.64 5.51 11.43
CA CYS A 293 9.66 5.86 10.40
C CYS A 293 9.66 7.38 10.24
N TRP A 294 9.48 7.82 9.01
CA TRP A 294 9.34 9.24 8.73
C TRP A 294 8.04 9.51 7.99
N PHE A 295 7.26 10.41 8.56
CA PHE A 295 6.02 10.87 7.93
C PHE A 295 6.04 12.39 7.81
N GLY A 296 5.77 12.86 6.61
CA GLY A 296 5.58 14.28 6.33
C GLY A 296 4.17 14.72 6.70
N ARG A 297 3.34 15.03 5.70
CA ARG A 297 1.97 15.44 5.95
C ARG A 297 1.06 14.23 6.15
N ILE A 298 0.44 14.15 7.33
CA ILE A 298 -0.62 13.20 7.64
C ILE A 298 -1.86 13.98 8.05
N HIS A 299 -3.03 13.50 7.65
CA HIS A 299 -4.30 14.11 7.94
C HIS A 299 -5.30 13.07 8.45
N ALA A 300 -5.98 13.39 9.54
CA ALA A 300 -7.09 12.59 10.07
C ALA A 300 -8.33 13.46 10.22
N GLN A 301 -9.46 12.96 9.73
CA GLN A 301 -10.74 13.64 9.86
C GLN A 301 -11.82 12.68 10.32
N ASN A 302 -12.64 13.12 11.30
CA ASN A 302 -13.71 12.32 11.88
C ASN A 302 -13.23 10.94 12.39
N CYS A 303 -12.01 10.85 12.91
CA CYS A 303 -11.47 9.65 13.50
C CYS A 303 -11.57 9.70 15.02
N LYS A 304 -11.83 8.54 15.65
CA LYS A 304 -11.91 8.48 17.11
C LYS A 304 -10.54 8.61 17.74
N ASN A 305 -9.53 7.92 17.18
CA ASN A 305 -8.14 7.99 17.59
C ASN A 305 -7.29 8.37 16.38
N ILE A 306 -6.37 9.31 16.56
CA ILE A 306 -5.51 9.79 15.45
C ILE A 306 -4.25 8.93 15.36
N LEU A 307 -3.56 8.75 16.48
CA LEU A 307 -2.32 7.96 16.59
C LEU A 307 -2.49 6.93 17.70
N THR A 308 -2.18 5.68 17.42
CA THR A 308 -2.25 4.56 18.38
C THR A 308 -1.09 3.58 18.19
#